data_c823fbe2ef481e9cc41e67519416ebe1
#
_entry.id   c823fbe2ef481e9cc41e67519416ebe1
#
_cell.length_a   1.000
_cell.length_b   1.000
_cell.length_c   1.000
_cell.angle_alpha   90.00
_cell.angle_beta   90.00
_cell.angle_gamma   90.00
#
_symmetry.space_group_name_H-M   'P 1'
#
loop_
_entity.id
_entity.type
_entity.pdbx_description
1 polymer ?
#
loop_
_entity_poly.entity_id
_entity_poly.type
_entity_poly.pdbx_seq_one_letter_code
_entity_poly.pdbx_strand_id
1 'polypeptide(L)'
;MPRSLRLKPLSQQVVVITGATSGIGLAPARRAAVAGACVFLIARHEEDLRRLCETLQRDGGRCSWAVADVADADALEAAADKCERLFGRLDTWINNAGAAAPGGLREMPLDEQRALFETNYWGLVNGSLAAAARLAERGGAIINVGSSLAHAPVPGQGVYAASKHAVKGFTVGLRLELARAGVPVAVTLVKPAAVDTAWDRRARHFGGYAARHPQPVYAAHVVADAILHCAAHPVREITVGGSGRLIAAAYSAMPGLAEPLFSAFAPVVRSERGDDPWADDGLDDPTGDGAADEVRYPMVRQFSVLA
;
A
#
# COMPACT_ATOMS: atom_id res chain seq x y z
N MET A 1 29.24 6.16 -14.67
CA MET A 1 27.87 6.51 -14.27
C MET A 1 26.98 5.34 -14.57
N PRO A 2 26.16 4.83 -13.66
CA PRO A 2 25.22 3.78 -14.01
C PRO A 2 24.31 4.29 -15.13
N ARG A 3 24.05 3.45 -16.15
CA ARG A 3 23.07 3.75 -17.20
C ARG A 3 21.78 4.23 -16.53
N SER A 4 21.21 5.35 -16.98
CA SER A 4 19.93 5.83 -16.46
C SER A 4 18.91 4.71 -16.66
N LEU A 5 18.39 4.18 -15.56
CA LEU A 5 17.37 3.14 -15.57
C LEU A 5 16.13 3.69 -16.30
N ARG A 6 15.77 3.06 -17.42
CA ARG A 6 14.57 3.41 -18.17
C ARG A 6 13.52 2.34 -17.95
N LEU A 7 12.41 2.73 -17.37
CA LEU A 7 11.23 1.90 -17.25
C LEU A 7 10.39 1.98 -18.55
N LYS A 8 9.61 0.95 -18.81
CA LYS A 8 8.73 0.91 -19.99
C LYS A 8 7.49 1.79 -19.75
N PRO A 9 6.85 2.30 -20.81
CA PRO A 9 5.52 2.87 -20.69
C PRO A 9 4.51 1.81 -20.17
N LEU A 10 3.50 2.23 -19.42
CA LEU A 10 2.52 1.33 -18.79
C LEU A 10 1.88 0.34 -19.77
N SER A 11 1.58 0.78 -20.99
CA SER A 11 0.98 -0.07 -22.03
C SER A 11 1.84 -1.27 -22.46
N GLN A 12 3.11 -1.27 -22.09
CA GLN A 12 4.07 -2.36 -22.39
C GLN A 12 4.45 -3.16 -21.15
N GLN A 13 3.81 -2.91 -20.01
CA GLN A 13 4.14 -3.55 -18.74
C GLN A 13 3.18 -4.67 -18.37
N VAL A 14 3.71 -5.64 -17.64
CA VAL A 14 2.96 -6.55 -16.78
C VAL A 14 3.10 -6.03 -15.34
N VAL A 15 1.98 -5.62 -14.75
CA VAL A 15 1.92 -4.98 -13.43
C VAL A 15 1.26 -5.93 -12.44
N VAL A 16 1.99 -6.36 -11.44
CA VAL A 16 1.49 -7.17 -10.31
C VAL A 16 1.07 -6.24 -9.17
N ILE A 17 -0.10 -6.48 -8.57
CA ILE A 17 -0.64 -5.65 -7.48
C ILE A 17 -1.15 -6.54 -6.37
N THR A 18 -0.60 -6.41 -5.14
CA THR A 18 -1.12 -7.06 -3.95
C THR A 18 -2.18 -6.22 -3.26
N GLY A 19 -3.19 -6.88 -2.64
CA GLY A 19 -4.33 -6.18 -2.04
C GLY A 19 -5.16 -5.42 -3.09
N ALA A 20 -5.36 -6.04 -4.27
CA ALA A 20 -5.88 -5.38 -5.46
C ALA A 20 -7.40 -5.18 -5.47
N THR A 21 -8.15 -5.81 -4.56
CA THR A 21 -9.62 -5.88 -4.63
C THR A 21 -10.34 -4.68 -4.04
N SER A 22 -9.62 -3.77 -3.38
CA SER A 22 -10.25 -2.61 -2.72
C SER A 22 -9.31 -1.42 -2.53
N GLY A 23 -9.87 -0.27 -2.19
CA GLY A 23 -9.17 0.94 -1.76
C GLY A 23 -8.03 1.35 -2.71
N ILE A 24 -6.85 1.62 -2.11
CA ILE A 24 -5.67 2.07 -2.85
C ILE A 24 -5.21 1.04 -3.89
N GLY A 25 -5.37 -0.27 -3.67
CA GLY A 25 -4.93 -1.31 -4.62
C GLY A 25 -5.84 -1.44 -5.85
N LEU A 26 -7.14 -1.27 -5.67
CA LEU A 26 -8.13 -1.33 -6.75
C LEU A 26 -7.97 -0.16 -7.74
N ALA A 27 -7.67 1.03 -7.24
CA ALA A 27 -7.55 2.22 -8.08
C ALA A 27 -6.40 2.09 -9.13
N PRO A 28 -5.15 1.73 -8.79
CA PRO A 28 -4.11 1.51 -9.78
C PRO A 28 -4.38 0.29 -10.67
N ALA A 29 -5.06 -0.76 -10.19
CA ALA A 29 -5.44 -1.91 -11.03
C ALA A 29 -6.31 -1.48 -12.22
N ARG A 30 -7.38 -0.73 -11.95
CA ARG A 30 -8.27 -0.18 -12.98
C ARG A 30 -7.53 0.76 -13.93
N ARG A 31 -6.75 1.70 -13.39
CA ARG A 31 -6.05 2.70 -14.20
C ARG A 31 -4.91 2.10 -15.04
N ALA A 32 -4.19 1.09 -14.53
CA ALA A 32 -3.17 0.36 -15.28
C ALA A 32 -3.79 -0.39 -16.47
N ALA A 33 -4.94 -1.07 -16.25
CA ALA A 33 -5.66 -1.75 -17.32
C ALA A 33 -6.12 -0.76 -18.41
N VAL A 34 -6.70 0.39 -18.04
CA VAL A 34 -7.08 1.47 -18.98
C VAL A 34 -5.87 2.01 -19.72
N ALA A 35 -4.70 2.10 -19.08
CA ALA A 35 -3.44 2.51 -19.73
C ALA A 35 -2.83 1.42 -20.63
N GLY A 36 -3.49 0.27 -20.78
CA GLY A 36 -3.07 -0.84 -21.66
C GLY A 36 -2.09 -1.82 -21.06
N ALA A 37 -1.80 -1.74 -19.75
CA ALA A 37 -0.96 -2.74 -19.07
C ALA A 37 -1.66 -4.10 -18.97
N CYS A 38 -0.87 -5.18 -18.92
CA CYS A 38 -1.35 -6.45 -18.38
C CYS A 38 -1.36 -6.35 -16.86
N VAL A 39 -2.48 -6.64 -16.20
CA VAL A 39 -2.62 -6.54 -14.76
C VAL A 39 -2.74 -7.93 -14.15
N PHE A 40 -1.90 -8.21 -13.14
CA PHE A 40 -1.97 -9.43 -12.36
C PHE A 40 -2.35 -9.09 -10.91
N LEU A 41 -3.51 -9.54 -10.48
CA LEU A 41 -4.12 -9.18 -9.20
C LEU A 41 -3.84 -10.25 -8.16
N ILE A 42 -3.44 -9.84 -6.96
CA ILE A 42 -3.22 -10.73 -5.82
C ILE A 42 -4.05 -10.23 -4.64
N ALA A 43 -4.87 -11.09 -4.07
CA ALA A 43 -5.63 -10.86 -2.84
C ALA A 43 -6.06 -12.20 -2.22
N ARG A 44 -6.68 -12.16 -1.04
CA ARG A 44 -7.14 -13.36 -0.33
C ARG A 44 -8.51 -13.85 -0.80
N HIS A 45 -9.39 -12.95 -1.24
CA HIS A 45 -10.77 -13.29 -1.62
C HIS A 45 -10.90 -13.56 -3.12
N GLU A 46 -11.15 -14.85 -3.46
CA GLU A 46 -11.18 -15.31 -4.83
C GLU A 46 -12.28 -14.66 -5.67
N GLU A 47 -13.48 -14.57 -5.11
CA GLU A 47 -14.65 -14.06 -5.82
C GLU A 47 -14.48 -12.59 -6.24
N ASP A 48 -13.88 -11.76 -5.37
CA ASP A 48 -13.61 -10.36 -5.70
C ASP A 48 -12.52 -10.22 -6.77
N LEU A 49 -11.49 -11.07 -6.72
CA LEU A 49 -10.48 -11.13 -7.77
C LEU A 49 -11.09 -11.51 -9.11
N ARG A 50 -11.95 -12.54 -9.11
CA ARG A 50 -12.66 -13.00 -10.30
C ARG A 50 -13.51 -11.89 -10.90
N ARG A 51 -14.39 -11.28 -10.09
CA ARG A 51 -15.30 -10.20 -10.51
C ARG A 51 -14.54 -9.00 -11.04
N LEU A 52 -13.46 -8.59 -10.36
CA LEU A 52 -12.61 -7.49 -10.80
C LEU A 52 -11.95 -7.81 -12.15
N CYS A 53 -11.35 -8.98 -12.26
CA CYS A 53 -10.67 -9.40 -13.49
C CYS A 53 -11.63 -9.49 -14.67
N GLU A 54 -12.83 -10.08 -14.49
CA GLU A 54 -13.89 -10.12 -15.51
C GLU A 54 -14.33 -8.71 -15.93
N THR A 55 -14.43 -7.79 -14.98
CA THR A 55 -14.78 -6.39 -15.28
C THR A 55 -13.70 -5.74 -16.14
N LEU A 56 -12.43 -5.86 -15.74
CA LEU A 56 -11.31 -5.31 -16.49
C LEU A 56 -11.18 -5.92 -17.89
N GLN A 57 -11.44 -7.23 -18.04
CA GLN A 57 -11.43 -7.90 -19.34
C GLN A 57 -12.60 -7.45 -20.24
N ARG A 58 -13.79 -7.27 -19.67
CA ARG A 58 -14.96 -6.74 -20.39
C ARG A 58 -14.73 -5.35 -20.94
N ASP A 59 -13.93 -4.56 -20.20
CA ASP A 59 -13.53 -3.20 -20.62
C ASP A 59 -12.32 -3.22 -21.58
N GLY A 60 -11.91 -4.40 -22.08
CA GLY A 60 -10.83 -4.57 -23.05
C GLY A 60 -9.43 -4.71 -22.45
N GLY A 61 -9.29 -4.76 -21.12
CA GLY A 61 -8.02 -4.93 -20.44
C GLY A 61 -7.54 -6.39 -20.44
N ARG A 62 -6.25 -6.58 -20.24
CA ARG A 62 -5.61 -7.88 -20.05
C ARG A 62 -5.38 -8.11 -18.56
N CYS A 63 -6.14 -9.02 -17.97
CA CYS A 63 -6.11 -9.27 -16.54
C CYS A 63 -6.04 -10.77 -16.23
N SER A 64 -5.31 -11.11 -15.18
CA SER A 64 -5.35 -12.41 -14.51
C SER A 64 -5.11 -12.21 -13.02
N TRP A 65 -5.24 -13.26 -12.22
CA TRP A 65 -5.15 -13.15 -10.77
C TRP A 65 -4.66 -14.44 -10.11
N ALA A 66 -4.26 -14.33 -8.85
CA ALA A 66 -4.01 -15.44 -7.94
C ALA A 66 -4.55 -15.12 -6.54
N VAL A 67 -5.07 -16.15 -5.87
CA VAL A 67 -5.37 -16.06 -4.43
C VAL A 67 -4.07 -16.29 -3.68
N ALA A 68 -3.69 -15.34 -2.83
CA ALA A 68 -2.57 -15.50 -1.91
C ALA A 68 -2.73 -14.56 -0.71
N ASP A 69 -2.36 -15.05 0.47
CA ASP A 69 -2.02 -14.19 1.59
C ASP A 69 -0.57 -13.69 1.41
N VAL A 70 -0.35 -12.40 1.55
CA VAL A 70 1.00 -11.83 1.41
C VAL A 70 1.94 -12.28 2.53
N ALA A 71 1.42 -12.67 3.69
CA ALA A 71 2.20 -13.23 4.79
C ALA A 71 2.80 -14.61 4.43
N ASP A 72 2.20 -15.32 3.48
CA ASP A 72 2.70 -16.60 2.97
C ASP A 72 3.66 -16.37 1.78
N ALA A 73 4.97 -16.56 2.03
CA ALA A 73 6.01 -16.36 1.03
C ALA A 73 5.89 -17.34 -0.15
N ASP A 74 5.55 -18.60 0.12
CA ASP A 74 5.43 -19.63 -0.91
C ASP A 74 4.21 -19.36 -1.81
N ALA A 75 3.12 -18.88 -1.24
CA ALA A 75 1.94 -18.46 -2.00
C ALA A 75 2.25 -17.27 -2.93
N LEU A 76 3.07 -16.30 -2.47
CA LEU A 76 3.50 -15.18 -3.32
C LEU A 76 4.46 -15.61 -4.43
N GLU A 77 5.40 -16.52 -4.14
CA GLU A 77 6.27 -17.11 -5.17
C GLU A 77 5.45 -17.85 -6.23
N ALA A 78 4.49 -18.68 -5.82
CA ALA A 78 3.59 -19.38 -6.74
C ALA A 78 2.73 -18.41 -7.57
N ALA A 79 2.28 -17.31 -6.98
CA ALA A 79 1.54 -16.25 -7.69
C ALA A 79 2.41 -15.54 -8.74
N ALA A 80 3.67 -15.24 -8.40
CA ALA A 80 4.63 -14.64 -9.33
C ALA A 80 4.95 -15.60 -10.50
N ASP A 81 5.16 -16.89 -10.23
CA ASP A 81 5.33 -17.91 -11.26
C ASP A 81 4.10 -18.03 -12.18
N LYS A 82 2.90 -17.97 -11.60
CA LYS A 82 1.65 -17.95 -12.39
C LYS A 82 1.61 -16.73 -13.31
N CYS A 83 2.00 -15.55 -12.81
CA CYS A 83 2.08 -14.34 -13.60
C CYS A 83 3.03 -14.51 -14.79
N GLU A 84 4.25 -15.01 -14.55
CA GLU A 84 5.22 -15.24 -15.61
C GLU A 84 4.79 -16.30 -16.61
N ARG A 85 4.16 -17.40 -16.17
CA ARG A 85 3.59 -18.40 -17.09
C ARG A 85 2.53 -17.83 -18.02
N LEU A 86 1.69 -16.91 -17.54
CA LEU A 86 0.58 -16.34 -18.30
C LEU A 86 1.01 -15.19 -19.23
N PHE A 87 1.89 -14.31 -18.75
CA PHE A 87 2.26 -13.09 -19.47
C PHE A 87 3.70 -13.10 -19.98
N GLY A 88 4.48 -14.17 -19.69
CA GLY A 88 5.87 -14.33 -20.12
C GLY A 88 6.88 -13.48 -19.36
N ARG A 89 6.42 -12.62 -18.41
CA ARG A 89 7.25 -11.68 -17.67
C ARG A 89 6.46 -10.97 -16.58
N LEU A 90 7.16 -10.28 -15.70
CA LEU A 90 6.64 -9.16 -14.95
C LEU A 90 7.57 -7.93 -15.12
N ASP A 91 7.03 -6.72 -15.01
CA ASP A 91 7.79 -5.46 -15.17
C ASP A 91 7.69 -4.57 -13.93
N THR A 92 6.56 -4.57 -13.27
CA THR A 92 6.33 -3.80 -12.05
C THR A 92 5.60 -4.64 -11.02
N TRP A 93 6.10 -4.60 -9.78
CA TRP A 93 5.46 -5.20 -8.62
C TRP A 93 5.05 -4.12 -7.62
N ILE A 94 3.76 -4.07 -7.28
CA ILE A 94 3.20 -3.11 -6.33
C ILE A 94 2.82 -3.85 -5.05
N ASN A 95 3.59 -3.66 -3.99
CA ASN A 95 3.26 -4.11 -2.65
C ASN A 95 2.32 -3.08 -2.02
N ASN A 96 1.02 -3.35 -2.11
CA ASN A 96 -0.01 -2.48 -1.56
C ASN A 96 -0.81 -3.15 -0.43
N ALA A 97 -0.90 -4.48 -0.37
CA ALA A 97 -1.60 -5.18 0.71
C ALA A 97 -1.19 -4.64 2.08
N GLY A 98 -2.16 -4.44 2.94
CA GLY A 98 -1.94 -3.93 4.28
C GLY A 98 -3.22 -3.88 5.08
N ALA A 99 -3.06 -3.99 6.39
CA ALA A 99 -4.14 -3.96 7.37
C ALA A 99 -3.97 -2.78 8.33
N ALA A 100 -5.04 -2.45 9.03
CA ALA A 100 -5.09 -1.46 10.09
C ALA A 100 -5.59 -2.08 11.39
N ALA A 101 -5.02 -1.62 12.47
CA ALA A 101 -5.46 -1.98 13.81
C ALA A 101 -5.25 -0.77 14.74
N PRO A 102 -6.19 0.19 14.74
CA PRO A 102 -6.13 1.30 15.68
C PRO A 102 -6.36 0.83 17.10
N GLY A 103 -5.53 1.31 18.00
CA GLY A 103 -5.58 0.98 19.43
C GLY A 103 -4.35 1.51 20.14
N GLY A 104 -4.43 1.62 21.46
CA GLY A 104 -3.25 1.93 22.26
C GLY A 104 -2.29 0.75 22.29
N LEU A 105 -0.99 1.03 22.47
CA LEU A 105 0.05 -0.01 22.49
C LEU A 105 -0.14 -1.04 23.62
N ARG A 106 -0.84 -0.66 24.68
CA ARG A 106 -1.11 -1.53 25.85
C ARG A 106 -2.44 -2.27 25.74
N GLU A 107 -3.37 -1.76 24.95
CA GLU A 107 -4.68 -2.34 24.74
C GLU A 107 -4.70 -3.39 23.63
N MET A 108 -3.77 -3.30 22.68
CA MET A 108 -3.64 -4.28 21.59
C MET A 108 -2.84 -5.51 22.05
N PRO A 109 -3.40 -6.73 22.01
CA PRO A 109 -2.69 -7.96 22.32
C PRO A 109 -1.43 -8.14 21.46
N LEU A 110 -0.41 -8.84 21.98
CA LEU A 110 0.87 -8.99 21.26
C LEU A 110 0.77 -9.86 20.00
N ASP A 111 -0.12 -10.83 19.98
CA ASP A 111 -0.42 -11.65 18.82
C ASP A 111 -1.03 -10.82 17.69
N GLU A 112 -1.93 -9.91 18.01
CA GLU A 112 -2.51 -8.95 17.05
C GLU A 112 -1.47 -7.97 16.50
N GLN A 113 -0.56 -7.51 17.37
CA GLN A 113 0.56 -6.68 16.92
C GLN A 113 1.46 -7.44 15.95
N ARG A 114 1.71 -8.74 16.19
CA ARG A 114 2.47 -9.61 15.29
C ARG A 114 1.74 -9.84 13.98
N ALA A 115 0.44 -10.18 14.02
CA ALA A 115 -0.38 -10.37 12.82
C ALA A 115 -0.38 -9.14 11.90
N LEU A 116 -0.44 -7.93 12.51
CA LEU A 116 -0.31 -6.69 11.74
C LEU A 116 1.06 -6.55 11.05
N PHE A 117 2.14 -6.98 11.71
CA PHE A 117 3.48 -6.99 11.12
C PHE A 117 3.62 -8.05 10.03
N GLU A 118 3.01 -9.23 10.19
CA GLU A 118 3.01 -10.27 9.14
C GLU A 118 2.43 -9.72 7.84
N THR A 119 1.28 -9.06 7.89
CA THR A 119 0.68 -8.47 6.70
C THR A 119 1.46 -7.26 6.19
N ASN A 120 1.72 -6.25 7.04
CA ASN A 120 2.20 -4.94 6.62
C ASN A 120 3.68 -4.89 6.27
N TYR A 121 4.49 -5.70 6.95
CA TYR A 121 5.94 -5.71 6.81
C TYR A 121 6.41 -6.99 6.11
N TRP A 122 6.16 -8.17 6.67
CA TRP A 122 6.63 -9.42 6.07
C TRP A 122 5.99 -9.70 4.72
N GLY A 123 4.69 -9.43 4.56
CA GLY A 123 4.02 -9.53 3.26
C GLY A 123 4.66 -8.64 2.19
N LEU A 124 5.07 -7.42 2.57
CA LEU A 124 5.79 -6.53 1.64
C LEU A 124 7.21 -7.03 1.37
N VAL A 125 7.90 -7.57 2.37
CA VAL A 125 9.23 -8.20 2.21
C VAL A 125 9.14 -9.36 1.22
N ASN A 126 8.22 -10.30 1.45
CA ASN A 126 7.99 -11.47 0.60
C ASN A 126 7.76 -11.06 -0.87
N GLY A 127 6.81 -10.14 -1.11
CA GLY A 127 6.53 -9.64 -2.46
C GLY A 127 7.71 -8.89 -3.09
N SER A 128 8.46 -8.13 -2.30
CA SER A 128 9.65 -7.42 -2.81
C SER A 128 10.77 -8.38 -3.21
N LEU A 129 11.00 -9.44 -2.44
CA LEU A 129 12.03 -10.44 -2.74
C LEU A 129 11.65 -11.30 -3.94
N ALA A 130 10.39 -11.76 -4.02
CA ALA A 130 9.86 -12.48 -5.17
C ALA A 130 9.99 -11.66 -6.47
N ALA A 131 9.68 -10.36 -6.40
CA ALA A 131 9.83 -9.44 -7.53
C ALA A 131 11.30 -9.20 -7.88
N ALA A 132 12.18 -8.96 -6.90
CA ALA A 132 13.58 -8.65 -7.12
C ALA A 132 14.30 -9.79 -7.86
N ALA A 133 14.01 -11.05 -7.50
CA ALA A 133 14.57 -12.23 -8.17
C ALA A 133 14.22 -12.25 -9.66
N ARG A 134 12.98 -11.96 -10.03
CA ARG A 134 12.47 -12.00 -11.41
C ARG A 134 12.87 -10.79 -12.25
N LEU A 135 13.05 -9.67 -11.60
CA LEU A 135 13.46 -8.41 -12.25
C LEU A 135 14.98 -8.28 -12.41
N ALA A 136 15.77 -9.14 -11.76
CA ALA A 136 17.23 -9.00 -11.67
C ALA A 136 17.92 -8.86 -13.04
N GLU A 137 17.51 -9.62 -14.03
CA GLU A 137 18.13 -9.61 -15.37
C GLU A 137 17.52 -8.56 -16.31
N ARG A 138 16.19 -8.41 -16.25
CA ARG A 138 15.43 -7.61 -17.22
C ARG A 138 15.21 -6.16 -16.79
N GLY A 139 15.38 -5.90 -15.50
CA GLY A 139 15.02 -4.62 -14.89
C GLY A 139 13.52 -4.46 -14.70
N GLY A 140 13.14 -3.41 -13.99
CA GLY A 140 11.75 -3.09 -13.72
C GLY A 140 11.58 -2.22 -12.47
N ALA A 141 10.40 -2.27 -11.87
CA ALA A 141 10.09 -1.47 -10.69
C ALA A 141 9.46 -2.30 -9.56
N ILE A 142 9.87 -2.01 -8.33
CA ILE A 142 9.23 -2.46 -7.10
C ILE A 142 8.69 -1.21 -6.40
N ILE A 143 7.38 -1.18 -6.16
CA ILE A 143 6.71 -0.03 -5.53
C ILE A 143 6.11 -0.49 -4.22
N ASN A 144 6.63 0.04 -3.13
CA ASN A 144 6.22 -0.28 -1.78
C ASN A 144 5.30 0.83 -1.24
N VAL A 145 4.05 0.48 -0.92
CA VAL A 145 3.09 1.42 -0.35
C VAL A 145 3.30 1.48 1.16
N GLY A 146 3.94 2.56 1.59
CA GLY A 146 4.14 2.92 2.98
C GLY A 146 2.97 3.72 3.56
N SER A 147 3.31 4.77 4.30
CA SER A 147 2.38 5.75 4.87
C SER A 147 3.15 7.01 5.27
N SER A 148 2.47 8.15 5.38
CA SER A 148 3.01 9.33 6.06
C SER A 148 3.38 9.05 7.52
N LEU A 149 2.71 8.08 8.16
CA LEU A 149 3.00 7.60 9.52
C LEU A 149 4.33 6.84 9.63
N ALA A 150 5.03 6.56 8.51
CA ALA A 150 6.42 6.08 8.52
C ALA A 150 7.44 7.19 8.91
N HIS A 151 6.99 8.40 9.23
CA HIS A 151 7.82 9.51 9.69
C HIS A 151 7.37 10.10 11.02
N ALA A 152 6.06 10.10 11.28
CA ALA A 152 5.47 10.75 12.43
C ALA A 152 4.33 9.87 12.96
N PRO A 153 4.58 9.07 14.01
CA PRO A 153 3.54 8.26 14.64
C PRO A 153 2.50 9.16 15.32
N VAL A 154 1.27 8.67 15.40
CA VAL A 154 0.19 9.34 16.14
C VAL A 154 -0.37 8.40 17.20
N PRO A 155 -0.89 8.93 18.32
CA PRO A 155 -1.56 8.13 19.33
C PRO A 155 -2.68 7.27 18.75
N GLY A 156 -2.82 6.03 19.24
CA GLY A 156 -3.79 5.07 18.73
C GLY A 156 -3.40 4.36 17.43
N GLN A 157 -2.24 4.69 16.84
CA GLN A 157 -1.72 4.02 15.65
C GLN A 157 -0.23 3.62 15.80
N GLY A 158 0.24 3.40 17.02
CA GLY A 158 1.65 3.14 17.30
C GLY A 158 2.20 1.91 16.61
N VAL A 159 1.48 0.76 16.67
CA VAL A 159 1.90 -0.50 16.03
C VAL A 159 1.89 -0.36 14.50
N TYR A 160 0.84 0.24 13.93
CA TYR A 160 0.77 0.52 12.50
C TYR A 160 1.93 1.42 12.05
N ALA A 161 2.18 2.52 12.77
CA ALA A 161 3.29 3.41 12.47
C ALA A 161 4.64 2.68 12.53
N ALA A 162 4.85 1.83 13.53
CA ALA A 162 6.05 1.00 13.66
C ALA A 162 6.23 0.08 12.44
N SER A 163 5.17 -0.62 11.99
CA SER A 163 5.21 -1.46 10.80
C SER A 163 5.58 -0.65 9.54
N LYS A 164 5.04 0.57 9.39
CA LYS A 164 5.35 1.45 8.24
C LYS A 164 6.74 2.10 8.32
N HIS A 165 7.30 2.29 9.51
CA HIS A 165 8.73 2.63 9.68
C HIS A 165 9.63 1.47 9.24
N ALA A 166 9.28 0.23 9.60
CA ALA A 166 10.01 -0.96 9.15
C ALA A 166 9.97 -1.08 7.61
N VAL A 167 8.79 -0.87 6.98
CA VAL A 167 8.64 -0.82 5.51
C VAL A 167 9.55 0.23 4.88
N LYS A 168 9.65 1.43 5.46
CA LYS A 168 10.55 2.47 4.97
C LYS A 168 12.01 2.03 5.05
N GLY A 169 12.44 1.51 6.20
CA GLY A 169 13.80 1.02 6.40
C GLY A 169 14.17 -0.08 5.41
N PHE A 170 13.30 -1.09 5.27
CA PHE A 170 13.47 -2.18 4.31
C PHE A 170 13.56 -1.68 2.86
N THR A 171 12.65 -0.79 2.45
CA THR A 171 12.61 -0.25 1.08
C THR A 171 13.91 0.50 0.73
N VAL A 172 14.45 1.25 1.68
CA VAL A 172 15.75 1.94 1.50
C VAL A 172 16.89 0.92 1.42
N GLY A 173 16.92 -0.07 2.32
CA GLY A 173 17.92 -1.14 2.34
C GLY A 173 17.94 -1.91 1.01
N LEU A 174 16.78 -2.41 0.57
CA LEU A 174 16.65 -3.13 -0.70
C LEU A 174 17.15 -2.31 -1.89
N ARG A 175 16.80 -1.01 -1.95
CA ARG A 175 17.28 -0.11 -3.01
C ARG A 175 18.80 -0.01 -3.03
N LEU A 176 19.43 0.12 -1.86
CA LEU A 176 20.88 0.25 -1.75
C LEU A 176 21.59 -1.04 -2.13
N GLU A 177 21.07 -2.19 -1.72
CA GLU A 177 21.63 -3.50 -2.02
C GLU A 177 21.53 -3.83 -3.52
N LEU A 178 20.37 -3.63 -4.16
CA LEU A 178 20.20 -3.82 -5.60
C LEU A 178 21.08 -2.86 -6.41
N ALA A 179 21.18 -1.60 -6.01
CA ALA A 179 22.07 -0.64 -6.64
C ALA A 179 23.54 -1.04 -6.52
N ARG A 180 23.98 -1.53 -5.37
CA ARG A 180 25.34 -2.04 -5.14
C ARG A 180 25.63 -3.28 -6.00
N ALA A 181 24.65 -4.15 -6.14
CA ALA A 181 24.75 -5.34 -6.98
C ALA A 181 24.64 -5.04 -8.50
N GLY A 182 24.40 -3.79 -8.90
CA GLY A 182 24.22 -3.41 -10.30
C GLY A 182 22.93 -3.90 -10.92
N VAL A 183 21.96 -4.32 -10.09
CA VAL A 183 20.66 -4.84 -10.54
C VAL A 183 19.79 -3.67 -11.03
N PRO A 184 19.25 -3.68 -12.26
CA PRO A 184 18.55 -2.54 -12.85
C PRO A 184 17.09 -2.43 -12.43
N VAL A 185 16.82 -2.39 -11.11
CA VAL A 185 15.48 -2.33 -10.54
C VAL A 185 15.28 -0.99 -9.80
N ALA A 186 14.23 -0.27 -10.16
CA ALA A 186 13.78 0.90 -9.41
C ALA A 186 12.99 0.43 -8.17
N VAL A 187 13.41 0.84 -6.98
CA VAL A 187 12.67 0.57 -5.74
C VAL A 187 12.14 1.88 -5.18
N THR A 188 10.83 2.02 -5.17
CA THR A 188 10.13 3.26 -4.77
C THR A 188 9.33 3.07 -3.48
N LEU A 189 9.38 4.04 -2.59
CA LEU A 189 8.47 4.16 -1.46
C LEU A 189 7.40 5.20 -1.75
N VAL A 190 6.13 4.78 -1.84
CA VAL A 190 4.98 5.68 -1.92
C VAL A 190 4.42 5.87 -0.52
N LYS A 191 4.25 7.12 -0.09
CA LYS A 191 3.78 7.48 1.27
C LYS A 191 2.46 8.24 1.18
N PRO A 192 1.31 7.55 1.16
CA PRO A 192 0.01 8.22 1.22
C PRO A 192 -0.19 8.92 2.56
N ALA A 193 -0.83 10.09 2.53
CA ALA A 193 -1.49 10.69 3.70
C ALA A 193 -2.83 9.99 3.93
N ALA A 194 -3.80 10.65 4.58
CA ALA A 194 -5.14 10.13 4.76
C ALA A 194 -5.85 9.95 3.40
N VAL A 195 -6.37 8.77 3.14
CA VAL A 195 -7.04 8.42 1.87
C VAL A 195 -8.45 7.93 2.15
N ASP A 196 -9.43 8.41 1.39
CA ASP A 196 -10.83 8.00 1.48
C ASP A 196 -11.02 6.60 0.92
N THR A 197 -10.99 5.62 1.79
CA THR A 197 -11.15 4.19 1.47
C THR A 197 -11.84 3.48 2.62
N ALA A 198 -12.30 2.25 2.41
CA ALA A 198 -12.90 1.42 3.46
C ALA A 198 -11.91 0.96 4.55
N TRP A 199 -10.68 1.47 4.53
CA TRP A 199 -9.62 1.04 5.43
C TRP A 199 -9.98 1.16 6.92
N ASP A 200 -10.67 2.23 7.32
CA ASP A 200 -11.08 2.47 8.70
C ASP A 200 -12.25 1.56 9.15
N ARG A 201 -13.09 1.06 8.24
CA ARG A 201 -14.15 0.11 8.55
C ARG A 201 -13.64 -1.31 8.72
N ARG A 202 -12.58 -1.65 7.99
CA ARG A 202 -11.94 -2.96 7.99
C ARG A 202 -10.84 -3.09 9.03
N ALA A 203 -10.63 -2.04 9.79
CA ALA A 203 -9.65 -2.02 10.85
C ALA A 203 -10.21 -2.74 12.08
N ARG A 204 -9.43 -3.65 12.66
CA ARG A 204 -9.72 -4.22 13.98
C ARG A 204 -9.43 -3.18 15.05
N HIS A 205 -10.40 -2.82 15.86
CA HIS A 205 -10.32 -1.72 16.80
C HIS A 205 -10.04 -2.22 18.21
N PHE A 206 -9.08 -1.61 18.91
CA PHE A 206 -8.76 -1.93 20.30
C PHE A 206 -8.94 -0.72 21.21
N GLY A 207 -9.42 -0.96 22.45
CA GLY A 207 -9.52 0.07 23.48
C GLY A 207 -10.52 1.20 23.17
N GLY A 208 -11.59 0.92 22.41
CA GLY A 208 -12.61 1.92 22.07
C GLY A 208 -12.14 2.99 21.08
N TYR A 209 -11.04 2.76 20.39
CA TYR A 209 -10.57 3.66 19.31
C TYR A 209 -11.25 3.29 18.00
N ALA A 210 -11.86 4.28 17.35
CA ALA A 210 -12.25 4.15 15.94
C ALA A 210 -11.37 5.07 15.10
N ALA A 211 -10.83 4.52 13.99
CA ALA A 211 -10.03 5.31 13.11
C ALA A 211 -10.88 6.36 12.39
N ARG A 212 -10.51 7.62 12.52
CA ARG A 212 -10.98 8.70 11.65
C ARG A 212 -9.77 9.35 11.00
N HIS A 213 -9.85 9.57 9.71
CA HIS A 213 -8.81 10.29 9.02
C HIS A 213 -8.89 11.79 9.31
N PRO A 214 -7.78 12.41 9.79
CA PRO A 214 -7.73 13.85 9.90
C PRO A 214 -7.76 14.48 8.49
N GLN A 215 -8.47 15.60 8.36
CA GLN A 215 -8.48 16.38 7.14
C GLN A 215 -7.10 17.04 6.87
N PRO A 216 -6.67 17.18 5.63
CA PRO A 216 -7.38 16.82 4.39
C PRO A 216 -7.25 15.32 4.04
N VAL A 217 -8.33 14.74 3.52
CA VAL A 217 -8.39 13.37 2.98
C VAL A 217 -8.29 13.42 1.46
N TYR A 218 -7.62 12.45 0.86
CA TYR A 218 -7.39 12.38 -0.59
C TYR A 218 -8.11 11.18 -1.20
N ALA A 219 -8.57 11.32 -2.45
CA ALA A 219 -9.17 10.22 -3.18
C ALA A 219 -8.13 9.14 -3.55
N ALA A 220 -8.54 7.87 -3.59
CA ALA A 220 -7.63 6.75 -3.89
C ALA A 220 -6.96 6.88 -5.26
N HIS A 221 -7.63 7.48 -6.25
CA HIS A 221 -7.05 7.67 -7.58
C HIS A 221 -5.82 8.61 -7.58
N VAL A 222 -5.74 9.57 -6.65
CA VAL A 222 -4.56 10.45 -6.52
C VAL A 222 -3.32 9.65 -6.12
N VAL A 223 -3.51 8.65 -5.25
CA VAL A 223 -2.43 7.71 -4.88
C VAL A 223 -2.11 6.77 -6.03
N ALA A 224 -3.14 6.30 -6.75
CA ALA A 224 -2.96 5.45 -7.92
C ALA A 224 -2.14 6.15 -9.02
N ASP A 225 -2.38 7.43 -9.27
CA ASP A 225 -1.60 8.22 -10.24
C ASP A 225 -0.13 8.30 -9.85
N ALA A 226 0.15 8.53 -8.56
CA ALA A 226 1.52 8.55 -8.07
C ALA A 226 2.20 7.17 -8.18
N ILE A 227 1.49 6.08 -7.86
CA ILE A 227 2.00 4.71 -8.02
C ILE A 227 2.33 4.42 -9.49
N LEU A 228 1.41 4.71 -10.40
CA LEU A 228 1.60 4.44 -11.83
C LEU A 228 2.65 5.37 -12.47
N HIS A 229 2.78 6.60 -11.99
CA HIS A 229 3.90 7.46 -12.35
C HIS A 229 5.24 6.79 -11.99
N CYS A 230 5.36 6.25 -10.77
CA CYS A 230 6.57 5.55 -10.32
C CYS A 230 6.82 4.24 -11.08
N ALA A 231 5.78 3.60 -11.61
CA ALA A 231 5.92 2.43 -12.48
C ALA A 231 6.53 2.75 -13.85
N ALA A 232 6.39 3.99 -14.32
CA ALA A 232 6.94 4.45 -15.60
C ALA A 232 8.20 5.31 -15.44
N HIS A 233 8.45 5.88 -14.27
CA HIS A 233 9.56 6.79 -13.99
C HIS A 233 10.28 6.37 -12.70
N PRO A 234 11.61 6.19 -12.72
CA PRO A 234 12.36 5.86 -11.51
C PRO A 234 12.29 6.99 -10.47
N VAL A 235 11.60 6.77 -9.38
CA VAL A 235 11.47 7.70 -8.25
C VAL A 235 11.91 7.01 -6.98
N ARG A 236 12.66 7.69 -6.11
CA ARG A 236 13.13 7.09 -4.85
C ARG A 236 12.01 7.00 -3.83
N GLU A 237 11.29 8.07 -3.64
CA GLU A 237 10.12 8.15 -2.78
C GLU A 237 9.20 9.29 -3.20
N ILE A 238 7.92 9.13 -2.93
CA ILE A 238 6.90 10.15 -3.17
C ILE A 238 5.91 10.19 -2.01
N THR A 239 5.59 11.39 -1.53
CA THR A 239 4.55 11.58 -0.51
C THR A 239 3.32 12.13 -1.19
N VAL A 240 2.22 11.39 -1.13
CA VAL A 240 0.94 11.80 -1.68
C VAL A 240 0.11 12.46 -0.59
N GLY A 241 -0.12 13.75 -0.75
CA GLY A 241 -0.80 14.60 0.22
C GLY A 241 0.14 15.56 0.94
N GLY A 242 -0.07 16.86 0.72
CA GLY A 242 0.76 17.93 1.29
C GLY A 242 0.78 17.97 2.82
N SER A 243 -0.34 17.59 3.47
CA SER A 243 -0.43 17.49 4.93
C SER A 243 0.57 16.48 5.50
N GLY A 244 0.65 15.27 4.91
CA GLY A 244 1.60 14.25 5.36
C GLY A 244 3.06 14.68 5.21
N ARG A 245 3.37 15.43 4.14
CA ARG A 245 4.72 15.97 3.92
C ARG A 245 5.08 17.04 4.95
N LEU A 246 4.15 17.94 5.25
CA LEU A 246 4.36 18.99 6.24
C LEU A 246 4.56 18.40 7.65
N ILE A 247 3.70 17.45 8.03
CA ILE A 247 3.79 16.73 9.32
C ILE A 247 5.15 16.02 9.44
N ALA A 248 5.55 15.27 8.41
CA ALA A 248 6.83 14.58 8.40
C ALA A 248 8.02 15.54 8.51
N ALA A 249 7.99 16.67 7.83
CA ALA A 249 9.05 17.69 7.90
C ALA A 249 9.10 18.35 9.28
N ALA A 250 7.96 18.72 9.85
CA ALA A 250 7.87 19.32 11.18
C ALA A 250 8.38 18.36 12.27
N TYR A 251 7.99 17.08 12.20
CA TYR A 251 8.45 16.07 13.15
C TYR A 251 9.96 15.82 13.03
N SER A 252 10.49 15.75 11.81
CA SER A 252 11.93 15.54 11.60
C SER A 252 12.78 16.73 12.05
N ALA A 253 12.25 17.97 11.92
CA ALA A 253 12.97 19.17 12.29
C ALA A 253 12.87 19.50 13.79
N MET A 254 11.71 19.28 14.41
CA MET A 254 11.41 19.70 15.78
C MET A 254 10.54 18.67 16.51
N PRO A 255 11.03 17.44 16.79
CA PRO A 255 10.23 16.39 17.41
C PRO A 255 9.65 16.79 18.78
N GLY A 256 10.44 17.50 19.59
CA GLY A 256 10.02 17.95 20.93
C GLY A 256 8.84 18.93 20.94
N LEU A 257 8.59 19.64 19.82
CA LEU A 257 7.39 20.48 19.66
C LEU A 257 6.26 19.74 18.95
N ALA A 258 6.60 18.82 18.07
CA ALA A 258 5.60 18.06 17.30
C ALA A 258 4.87 17.03 18.17
N GLU A 259 5.57 16.33 19.09
CA GLU A 259 4.97 15.28 19.93
C GLU A 259 3.84 15.78 20.84
N PRO A 260 3.98 16.89 21.60
CA PRO A 260 2.87 17.45 22.38
C PRO A 260 1.68 17.85 21.51
N LEU A 261 1.95 18.41 20.32
CA LEU A 261 0.91 18.81 19.38
C LEU A 261 0.14 17.58 18.86
N PHE A 262 0.84 16.53 18.46
CA PHE A 262 0.21 15.29 18.00
C PHE A 262 -0.59 14.59 19.11
N SER A 263 -0.09 14.63 20.36
CA SER A 263 -0.85 14.15 21.52
C SER A 263 -2.15 14.93 21.74
N ALA A 264 -2.11 16.25 21.55
CA ALA A 264 -3.29 17.10 21.67
C ALA A 264 -4.34 16.83 20.55
N PHE A 265 -3.89 16.42 19.36
CA PHE A 265 -4.78 16.03 18.26
C PHE A 265 -5.33 14.60 18.37
N ALA A 266 -4.84 13.77 19.29
CA ALA A 266 -5.31 12.40 19.50
C ALA A 266 -6.83 12.27 19.70
N PRO A 267 -7.53 13.20 20.42
CA PRO A 267 -8.98 13.14 20.58
C PRO A 267 -9.76 13.27 19.27
N VAL A 268 -9.18 13.92 18.24
CA VAL A 268 -9.82 14.08 16.93
C VAL A 268 -9.89 12.74 16.16
N VAL A 269 -9.03 11.79 16.54
CA VAL A 269 -8.97 10.44 15.95
C VAL A 269 -9.80 9.45 16.78
N ARG A 270 -10.24 9.81 18.00
CA ARG A 270 -11.11 8.98 18.83
C ARG A 270 -12.57 9.14 18.39
N SER A 271 -13.22 8.03 18.11
CA SER A 271 -14.68 7.98 17.96
C SER A 271 -15.23 6.95 18.96
N GLU A 272 -16.21 7.36 19.74
CA GLU A 272 -16.99 6.43 20.54
C GLU A 272 -17.81 5.55 19.59
N ARG A 273 -17.34 4.34 19.34
CA ARG A 273 -18.13 3.32 18.66
C ARG A 273 -18.61 2.36 19.76
N GLY A 274 -19.90 2.43 20.05
CA GLY A 274 -20.60 1.28 20.61
C GLY A 274 -20.72 0.25 19.52
N ASP A 275 -20.54 -1.02 19.87
CA ASP A 275 -20.80 -2.23 19.08
C ASP A 275 -19.55 -2.95 18.59
N ASP A 276 -19.66 -4.24 18.60
CA ASP A 276 -18.72 -5.31 18.37
C ASP A 276 -17.40 -4.94 17.66
N PRO A 277 -16.26 -4.89 18.38
CA PRO A 277 -14.97 -4.57 17.77
C PRO A 277 -14.48 -5.63 16.77
N TRP A 278 -15.16 -6.76 16.66
CA TRP A 278 -14.76 -7.92 15.87
C TRP A 278 -15.60 -8.10 14.59
N ALA A 279 -16.60 -7.26 14.34
CA ALA A 279 -17.42 -7.35 13.14
C ALA A 279 -16.65 -6.83 11.93
N ASP A 280 -16.49 -7.67 10.91
CA ASP A 280 -15.94 -7.35 9.58
C ASP A 280 -14.51 -6.76 9.56
N ASP A 281 -13.58 -7.33 10.33
CA ASP A 281 -12.19 -6.89 10.27
C ASP A 281 -11.40 -7.56 9.13
N GLY A 282 -10.60 -6.76 8.44
CA GLY A 282 -9.78 -7.22 7.32
C GLY A 282 -8.42 -7.80 7.74
N LEU A 283 -8.16 -8.04 9.03
CA LEU A 283 -6.90 -8.60 9.49
C LEU A 283 -6.88 -10.12 9.27
N ASP A 284 -7.88 -10.83 9.78
CA ASP A 284 -8.01 -12.28 9.62
C ASP A 284 -8.86 -12.63 8.40
N ASP A 285 -10.01 -11.99 8.22
CA ASP A 285 -10.93 -12.29 7.13
C ASP A 285 -10.78 -11.37 5.92
N PRO A 286 -10.79 -11.91 4.70
CA PRO A 286 -10.74 -11.11 3.50
C PRO A 286 -12.08 -10.42 3.28
N THR A 287 -12.16 -9.12 3.57
CA THR A 287 -13.34 -8.31 3.28
C THR A 287 -13.14 -7.55 1.96
N GLY A 288 -13.96 -7.84 0.96
CA GLY A 288 -13.95 -7.15 -0.33
C GLY A 288 -15.30 -6.52 -0.61
N ASP A 289 -15.37 -5.22 -0.84
CA ASP A 289 -16.57 -4.52 -1.30
C ASP A 289 -16.43 -3.98 -2.73
N GLY A 290 -15.27 -4.17 -3.35
CA GLY A 290 -14.98 -3.71 -4.70
C GLY A 290 -14.95 -2.18 -4.85
N ALA A 291 -14.99 -1.41 -3.76
CA ALA A 291 -14.93 0.03 -3.79
C ALA A 291 -13.49 0.57 -3.69
N ALA A 292 -13.14 1.50 -4.56
CA ALA A 292 -11.87 2.21 -4.49
C ALA A 292 -11.94 3.39 -3.52
N ASP A 293 -13.01 4.16 -3.63
CA ASP A 293 -13.28 5.35 -2.80
C ASP A 293 -14.55 5.13 -1.98
N GLU A 294 -14.54 5.61 -0.75
CA GLU A 294 -15.74 5.80 0.04
C GLU A 294 -16.00 7.29 0.19
N VAL A 295 -17.06 7.79 -0.36
CA VAL A 295 -17.46 9.20 -0.21
C VAL A 295 -17.99 9.43 1.23
N ARG A 296 -17.09 9.36 2.21
CA ARG A 296 -17.41 9.52 3.64
C ARG A 296 -17.10 10.89 4.18
N TYR A 297 -16.14 11.55 3.56
CA TYR A 297 -15.64 12.80 4.05
C TYR A 297 -16.23 13.95 3.24
N PRO A 298 -16.69 15.03 3.88
CA PRO A 298 -17.39 16.14 3.20
C PRO A 298 -16.48 16.88 2.20
N MET A 299 -15.16 16.75 2.33
CA MET A 299 -14.18 17.34 1.42
C MET A 299 -13.06 16.35 1.12
N VAL A 300 -13.20 15.60 0.03
CA VAL A 300 -12.14 14.72 -0.49
C VAL A 300 -11.37 15.45 -1.57
N ARG A 301 -10.05 15.57 -1.40
CA ARG A 301 -9.18 16.21 -2.39
C ARG A 301 -8.94 15.28 -3.57
N GLN A 302 -9.23 15.78 -4.77
CA GLN A 302 -9.08 15.06 -6.03
C GLN A 302 -7.69 15.25 -6.67
N PHE A 303 -6.80 16.01 -6.04
CA PHE A 303 -5.43 16.24 -6.51
C PHE A 303 -4.49 16.49 -5.34
N SER A 304 -3.19 16.20 -5.55
CA SER A 304 -2.11 16.55 -4.62
C SER A 304 -1.22 17.60 -5.28
N VAL A 305 -1.05 18.73 -4.60
CA VAL A 305 -0.24 19.86 -5.10
C VAL A 305 1.27 19.58 -5.01
N LEU A 306 1.68 18.51 -4.32
CA LEU A 306 3.07 18.19 -4.00
C LEU A 306 3.37 16.68 -4.17
N ALA A 307 2.85 16.08 -5.20
CA ALA A 307 3.24 14.73 -5.59
C ALA A 307 4.54 14.73 -6.41
#